data_179194f586d9aa1468fe564f40a35295
#
_entry.id   179194f586d9aa1468fe564f40a35295
#
_cell.length_a   1.000
_cell.length_b   1.000
_cell.length_c   1.000
_cell.angle_alpha   90.00
_cell.angle_beta   90.00
_cell.angle_gamma   90.00
#
_symmetry.space_group_name_H-M   'P 1'
#
loop_
_entity.id
_entity.type
_entity.pdbx_description
1 polymer ?
#
loop_
_entity_poly.entity_id
_entity_poly.type
_entity_poly.pdbx_seq_one_letter_code
_entity_poly.pdbx_strand_id
1 'polypeptide(L)'
;MLNILEINDFAAPELDIYARRTEAQLINKDNPEAGLFIAESPKVIGRALDAGYIPVSALVEKHQMKENEETRQILERFEGIDVPIFTAEFEVLTKLTGFKLTRGMLCALKRQPLMDYQNMCEGKDRIVILENVMNPTNVGAIFRSAAALNMDAVFLTPGCSDPLYRRASRVSMGTVFQIPWTFIQDNNEMRCQREILWPRQAITELREMGYKTAALALTDDSVGIDNPELMQEEKLAIILGTEGEGLMDRTLEMCDYTVKIPMSHDVDSLNVAAASAVAFWQLGKKQK
;
A
#
# COMPACT_ATOMS: atom_id res chain seq x y z
N MET A 1 29.55 -7.02 -13.09
CA MET A 1 30.12 -5.78 -12.45
C MET A 1 29.00 -4.80 -12.26
N LEU A 2 28.99 -4.07 -11.14
CA LEU A 2 28.02 -3.03 -10.85
C LEU A 2 28.32 -1.74 -11.62
N ASN A 3 27.28 -1.08 -12.14
CA ASN A 3 27.40 0.21 -12.81
C ASN A 3 27.32 1.35 -11.77
N ILE A 4 28.44 1.66 -11.11
CA ILE A 4 28.52 2.65 -10.02
C ILE A 4 28.95 4.01 -10.57
N LEU A 5 28.15 5.03 -10.31
CA LEU A 5 28.36 6.41 -10.74
C LEU A 5 28.42 7.33 -9.51
N GLU A 6 29.55 7.99 -9.31
CA GLU A 6 29.72 8.91 -8.20
C GLU A 6 29.13 10.29 -8.53
N ILE A 7 28.27 10.80 -7.65
CA ILE A 7 27.62 12.09 -7.74
C ILE A 7 28.27 13.06 -6.73
N ASN A 8 28.85 14.13 -7.24
CA ASN A 8 29.50 15.17 -6.43
C ASN A 8 28.68 16.46 -6.39
N ASP A 9 27.71 16.61 -7.27
CA ASP A 9 26.85 17.79 -7.36
C ASP A 9 25.41 17.46 -6.99
N PHE A 10 24.88 18.22 -6.05
CA PHE A 10 23.47 18.18 -5.67
C PHE A 10 22.51 18.48 -6.84
N ALA A 11 22.93 19.30 -7.80
CA ALA A 11 22.13 19.68 -8.96
C ALA A 11 22.12 18.64 -10.09
N ALA A 12 22.83 17.51 -9.94
CA ALA A 12 22.88 16.46 -10.94
C ALA A 12 21.47 15.99 -11.35
N PRO A 13 21.14 16.00 -12.67
CA PRO A 13 19.82 15.62 -13.17
C PRO A 13 19.41 14.18 -12.84
N GLU A 14 20.38 13.30 -12.66
CA GLU A 14 20.19 11.89 -12.28
C GLU A 14 19.50 11.74 -10.92
N LEU A 15 19.60 12.77 -10.09
CA LEU A 15 19.01 12.81 -8.76
C LEU A 15 17.56 13.34 -8.74
N ASP A 16 17.07 13.88 -9.86
CA ASP A 16 15.72 14.47 -9.95
C ASP A 16 14.63 13.50 -9.52
N ILE A 17 14.75 12.25 -9.91
CA ILE A 17 13.80 11.20 -9.58
C ILE A 17 13.65 11.00 -8.07
N TYR A 18 14.72 11.21 -7.30
CA TYR A 18 14.74 11.00 -5.85
C TYR A 18 14.41 12.26 -5.04
N ALA A 19 14.66 13.44 -5.60
CA ALA A 19 14.68 14.69 -4.86
C ALA A 19 13.64 15.71 -5.33
N ARG A 20 13.36 15.77 -6.63
CA ARG A 20 12.60 16.87 -7.23
C ARG A 20 11.28 16.46 -7.82
N ARG A 21 11.07 15.16 -8.12
CA ARG A 21 9.78 14.67 -8.58
C ARG A 21 8.85 14.35 -7.42
N THR A 22 7.62 14.83 -7.54
CA THR A 22 6.54 14.47 -6.60
C THR A 22 6.06 13.04 -6.88
N GLU A 23 5.38 12.42 -5.90
CA GLU A 23 4.76 11.11 -6.06
C GLU A 23 3.79 11.08 -7.27
N ALA A 24 3.02 12.15 -7.47
CA ALA A 24 2.12 12.26 -8.62
C ALA A 24 2.85 12.29 -9.97
N GLN A 25 4.02 12.95 -10.04
CA GLN A 25 4.85 12.96 -11.24
C GLN A 25 5.53 11.60 -11.50
N LEU A 26 5.85 10.86 -10.43
CA LEU A 26 6.40 9.50 -10.54
C LEU A 26 5.35 8.50 -11.07
N ILE A 27 4.09 8.61 -10.65
CA ILE A 27 2.99 7.76 -11.15
C ILE A 27 2.83 7.91 -12.67
N ASN A 28 3.02 9.12 -13.20
CA ASN A 28 2.93 9.44 -14.64
C ASN A 28 1.58 8.99 -15.23
N LYS A 29 0.48 9.61 -14.76
CA LYS A 29 -0.88 9.24 -15.19
C LYS A 29 -1.13 9.32 -16.69
N ASP A 30 -0.39 10.21 -17.39
CA ASP A 30 -0.49 10.39 -18.84
C ASP A 30 0.19 9.25 -19.62
N ASN A 31 1.18 8.58 -19.00
CA ASN A 31 1.85 7.41 -19.55
C ASN A 31 2.14 6.40 -18.40
N PRO A 32 1.15 5.60 -17.99
CA PRO A 32 1.28 4.67 -16.88
C PRO A 32 2.39 3.62 -17.03
N GLU A 33 2.71 3.23 -18.27
CA GLU A 33 3.80 2.28 -18.56
C GLU A 33 5.19 2.84 -18.21
N ALA A 34 5.33 4.17 -18.19
CA ALA A 34 6.53 4.86 -17.72
C ALA A 34 6.46 5.22 -16.24
N GLY A 35 5.43 4.82 -15.54
CA GLY A 35 5.22 5.09 -14.12
C GLY A 35 6.29 4.44 -13.24
N LEU A 36 6.71 5.18 -12.21
CA LEU A 36 7.76 4.78 -11.28
C LEU A 36 7.28 4.94 -9.83
N PHE A 37 8.03 4.35 -8.92
CA PHE A 37 7.93 4.62 -7.49
C PHE A 37 9.30 4.48 -6.84
N ILE A 38 9.45 5.03 -5.63
CA ILE A 38 10.71 4.98 -4.87
C ILE A 38 10.53 4.08 -3.65
N ALA A 39 11.31 3.00 -3.60
CA ALA A 39 11.47 2.18 -2.42
C ALA A 39 12.62 2.69 -1.55
N GLU A 40 12.42 2.73 -0.23
CA GLU A 40 13.42 3.20 0.75
C GLU A 40 13.79 2.08 1.72
N SER A 41 15.04 1.82 1.88
CA SER A 41 15.73 0.82 2.67
C SER A 41 15.96 -0.53 1.97
N PRO A 42 17.07 -1.22 2.28
CA PRO A 42 17.38 -2.53 1.68
C PRO A 42 16.23 -3.53 1.81
N LYS A 43 15.60 -3.62 2.97
CA LYS A 43 14.50 -4.56 3.22
C LYS A 43 13.28 -4.30 2.33
N VAL A 44 12.88 -3.03 2.15
CA VAL A 44 11.74 -2.66 1.31
C VAL A 44 12.07 -2.93 -0.16
N ILE A 45 13.29 -2.56 -0.58
CA ILE A 45 13.79 -2.80 -1.94
C ILE A 45 13.85 -4.32 -2.22
N GLY A 46 14.39 -5.11 -1.30
CA GLY A 46 14.45 -6.56 -1.43
C GLY A 46 13.08 -7.17 -1.68
N ARG A 47 12.07 -6.78 -0.91
CA ARG A 47 10.68 -7.25 -1.07
C ARG A 47 10.06 -6.83 -2.41
N ALA A 48 10.37 -5.61 -2.89
CA ALA A 48 9.93 -5.18 -4.21
C ALA A 48 10.55 -6.02 -5.33
N LEU A 49 11.85 -6.30 -5.24
CA LEU A 49 12.56 -7.17 -6.18
C LEU A 49 12.03 -8.61 -6.15
N ASP A 50 11.72 -9.14 -4.95
CA ASP A 50 11.12 -10.47 -4.78
C ASP A 50 9.73 -10.57 -5.42
N ALA A 51 8.99 -9.46 -5.43
CA ALA A 51 7.69 -9.34 -6.08
C ALA A 51 7.80 -9.06 -7.61
N GLY A 52 9.03 -9.09 -8.17
CA GLY A 52 9.24 -8.94 -9.60
C GLY A 52 9.23 -7.51 -10.13
N TYR A 53 9.30 -6.49 -9.26
CA TYR A 53 9.45 -5.11 -9.70
C TYR A 53 10.83 -4.86 -10.30
N ILE A 54 10.87 -4.14 -11.43
CA ILE A 54 12.09 -3.91 -12.21
C ILE A 54 12.78 -2.63 -11.71
N PRO A 55 14.03 -2.71 -11.22
CA PRO A 55 14.78 -1.53 -10.83
C PRO A 55 15.21 -0.71 -12.05
N VAL A 56 15.17 0.61 -11.90
CA VAL A 56 15.58 1.60 -12.92
C VAL A 56 16.89 2.27 -12.52
N SER A 57 17.05 2.59 -11.26
CA SER A 57 18.29 3.13 -10.69
C SER A 57 18.29 2.95 -9.18
N ALA A 58 19.45 3.05 -8.56
CA ALA A 58 19.58 3.10 -7.11
C ALA A 58 20.39 4.31 -6.67
N LEU A 59 20.14 4.79 -5.45
CA LEU A 59 20.92 5.86 -4.80
C LEU A 59 21.35 5.36 -3.43
N VAL A 60 22.65 5.34 -3.19
CA VAL A 60 23.26 4.74 -2.00
C VAL A 60 24.33 5.67 -1.42
N GLU A 61 24.33 5.83 -0.11
CA GLU A 61 25.43 6.51 0.57
C GLU A 61 26.70 5.65 0.51
N LYS A 62 27.84 6.28 0.19
CA LYS A 62 29.14 5.58 0.04
C LYS A 62 29.53 4.74 1.25
N HIS A 63 29.31 5.25 2.45
CA HIS A 63 29.59 4.53 3.70
C HIS A 63 28.73 3.27 3.84
N GLN A 64 27.44 3.37 3.50
CA GLN A 64 26.49 2.25 3.57
C GLN A 64 26.83 1.12 2.59
N MET A 65 27.39 1.44 1.44
CA MET A 65 27.84 0.40 0.48
C MET A 65 28.93 -0.50 1.08
N LYS A 66 29.76 0.03 1.96
CA LYS A 66 30.90 -0.69 2.55
C LYS A 66 30.54 -1.41 3.85
N GLU A 67 29.75 -0.78 4.69
CA GLU A 67 29.53 -1.21 6.08
C GLU A 67 28.20 -1.91 6.33
N ASN A 68 27.20 -1.66 5.49
CA ASN A 68 25.87 -2.23 5.68
C ASN A 68 25.70 -3.52 4.87
N GLU A 69 25.60 -4.66 5.55
CA GLU A 69 25.43 -5.97 4.94
C GLU A 69 24.14 -6.08 4.12
N GLU A 70 23.01 -5.58 4.62
CA GLU A 70 21.74 -5.62 3.89
C GLU A 70 21.82 -4.82 2.58
N THR A 71 22.53 -3.67 2.60
CA THR A 71 22.78 -2.87 1.40
C THR A 71 23.62 -3.63 0.38
N ARG A 72 24.69 -4.32 0.81
CA ARG A 72 25.53 -5.13 -0.08
C ARG A 72 24.75 -6.25 -0.74
N GLN A 73 23.92 -6.96 0.02
CA GLN A 73 23.07 -8.04 -0.51
C GLN A 73 22.09 -7.53 -1.58
N ILE A 74 21.55 -6.32 -1.44
CA ILE A 74 20.71 -5.72 -2.49
C ILE A 74 21.55 -5.35 -3.71
N LEU A 75 22.74 -4.79 -3.52
CA LEU A 75 23.62 -4.43 -4.63
C LEU A 75 24.07 -5.66 -5.44
N GLU A 76 24.35 -6.77 -4.80
CA GLU A 76 24.66 -8.06 -5.46
C GLU A 76 23.54 -8.50 -6.41
N ARG A 77 22.27 -8.19 -6.10
CA ARG A 77 21.13 -8.48 -6.97
C ARG A 77 21.11 -7.62 -8.25
N PHE A 78 21.87 -6.54 -8.29
CA PHE A 78 22.01 -5.70 -9.48
C PHE A 78 23.20 -6.13 -10.36
N GLU A 79 23.98 -7.12 -9.96
CA GLU A 79 25.05 -7.65 -10.80
C GLU A 79 24.49 -8.30 -12.07
N GLY A 80 25.09 -7.93 -13.21
CA GLY A 80 24.68 -8.46 -14.51
C GLY A 80 23.48 -7.80 -15.14
N ILE A 81 22.86 -6.81 -14.45
CA ILE A 81 21.81 -5.97 -15.04
C ILE A 81 22.32 -4.53 -15.18
N ASP A 82 21.88 -3.84 -16.23
CA ASP A 82 22.29 -2.45 -16.49
C ASP A 82 21.46 -1.46 -15.71
N VAL A 83 21.68 -1.45 -14.37
CA VAL A 83 21.04 -0.51 -13.44
C VAL A 83 22.09 0.45 -12.90
N PRO A 84 21.99 1.76 -13.17
CA PRO A 84 22.93 2.75 -12.62
C PRO A 84 22.74 2.85 -11.10
N ILE A 85 23.86 2.78 -10.37
CA ILE A 85 23.93 2.93 -8.92
C ILE A 85 24.62 4.25 -8.63
N PHE A 86 23.84 5.27 -8.31
CA PHE A 86 24.35 6.55 -7.91
C PHE A 86 24.85 6.50 -6.47
N THR A 87 26.05 7.01 -6.24
CA THR A 87 26.62 7.08 -4.90
C THR A 87 27.13 8.48 -4.60
N ALA A 88 26.92 8.91 -3.37
CA ALA A 88 27.40 10.22 -2.91
C ALA A 88 27.76 10.17 -1.42
N GLU A 89 28.51 11.17 -0.98
CA GLU A 89 28.78 11.39 0.44
C GLU A 89 27.50 11.81 1.18
N PHE A 90 27.46 11.52 2.48
CA PHE A 90 26.32 11.82 3.35
C PHE A 90 25.85 13.28 3.27
N GLU A 91 26.77 14.24 3.23
CA GLU A 91 26.45 15.67 3.17
C GLU A 91 25.71 16.05 1.88
N VAL A 92 26.08 15.46 0.74
CA VAL A 92 25.41 15.65 -0.54
C VAL A 92 23.99 15.10 -0.48
N LEU A 93 23.82 13.89 0.04
CA LEU A 93 22.53 13.24 0.16
C LEU A 93 21.59 13.95 1.16
N THR A 94 22.10 14.47 2.26
CA THR A 94 21.30 15.20 3.25
C THR A 94 20.77 16.51 2.68
N LYS A 95 21.56 17.22 1.89
CA LYS A 95 21.10 18.43 1.18
C LYS A 95 20.03 18.11 0.13
N LEU A 96 20.13 16.95 -0.52
CA LEU A 96 19.24 16.51 -1.57
C LEU A 96 17.84 16.18 -1.06
N THR A 97 17.76 15.38 -0.01
CA THR A 97 16.49 14.81 0.47
C THR A 97 15.80 15.70 1.50
N GLY A 98 16.48 16.77 1.97
CA GLY A 98 15.98 17.61 3.08
C GLY A 98 15.89 16.87 4.43
N PHE A 99 16.24 15.58 4.47
CA PHE A 99 16.30 14.76 5.67
C PHE A 99 17.41 13.71 5.55
N LYS A 100 17.89 13.22 6.67
CA LYS A 100 18.90 12.17 6.71
C LYS A 100 18.35 10.92 6.01
N LEU A 101 19.09 10.37 5.04
CA LEU A 101 18.85 9.02 4.50
C LEU A 101 19.16 8.00 5.59
N THR A 102 18.32 7.97 6.62
CA THR A 102 18.55 7.18 7.84
C THR A 102 18.59 5.67 7.60
N ARG A 103 18.21 5.23 6.39
CA ARG A 103 18.17 3.82 6.00
C ARG A 103 19.03 3.49 4.79
N GLY A 104 19.95 4.37 4.43
CA GLY A 104 21.11 4.11 3.58
C GLY A 104 20.89 3.94 2.07
N MET A 105 19.68 3.56 1.60
CA MET A 105 19.46 3.24 0.20
C MET A 105 18.06 3.63 -0.29
N LEU A 106 17.99 4.18 -1.51
CA LEU A 106 16.78 4.36 -2.31
C LEU A 106 16.90 3.58 -3.62
N CYS A 107 15.77 3.10 -4.13
CA CYS A 107 15.69 2.50 -5.45
C CYS A 107 14.46 3.00 -6.19
N ALA A 108 14.63 3.45 -7.41
CA ALA A 108 13.54 3.73 -8.33
C ALA A 108 13.18 2.44 -9.07
N LEU A 109 11.89 2.07 -9.06
CA LEU A 109 11.40 0.86 -9.69
C LEU A 109 10.23 1.20 -10.62
N LYS A 110 10.07 0.40 -11.69
CA LYS A 110 8.91 0.51 -12.57
C LYS A 110 7.64 0.03 -11.88
N ARG A 111 6.54 0.76 -12.08
CA ARG A 111 5.22 0.29 -11.67
C ARG A 111 4.79 -0.88 -12.56
N GLN A 112 4.01 -1.78 -11.98
CA GLN A 112 3.38 -2.87 -12.72
C GLN A 112 1.91 -2.53 -13.00
N PRO A 113 1.32 -3.03 -14.10
CA PRO A 113 -0.11 -2.97 -14.32
C PRO A 113 -0.87 -3.60 -13.14
N LEU A 114 -1.96 -2.97 -12.72
CA LEU A 114 -2.82 -3.52 -11.69
C LEU A 114 -3.81 -4.51 -12.30
N MET A 115 -4.04 -5.59 -11.58
CA MET A 115 -5.08 -6.56 -11.90
C MET A 115 -6.45 -5.97 -11.60
N ASP A 116 -7.45 -6.36 -12.37
CA ASP A 116 -8.85 -6.07 -12.09
C ASP A 116 -9.27 -6.68 -10.74
N TYR A 117 -10.08 -5.96 -9.95
CA TYR A 117 -10.43 -6.41 -8.60
C TYR A 117 -11.31 -7.66 -8.61
N GLN A 118 -12.19 -7.84 -9.63
CA GLN A 118 -13.00 -9.05 -9.77
C GLN A 118 -12.12 -10.29 -9.94
N ASN A 119 -11.13 -10.20 -10.84
CA ASN A 119 -10.18 -11.30 -11.07
C ASN A 119 -9.31 -11.56 -9.81
N MET A 120 -9.00 -10.51 -9.05
CA MET A 120 -8.23 -10.65 -7.81
C MET A 120 -9.01 -11.33 -6.69
N CYS A 121 -10.34 -11.37 -6.73
CA CYS A 121 -11.18 -12.08 -5.76
C CYS A 121 -11.11 -13.60 -5.86
N GLU A 122 -10.63 -14.15 -6.97
CA GLU A 122 -10.59 -15.59 -7.18
C GLU A 122 -9.75 -16.31 -6.10
N GLY A 123 -10.36 -17.32 -5.47
CA GLY A 123 -9.72 -18.11 -4.41
C GLY A 123 -9.44 -17.36 -3.10
N LYS A 124 -10.05 -16.20 -2.88
CA LYS A 124 -9.88 -15.38 -1.67
C LYS A 124 -11.16 -15.35 -0.85
N ASP A 125 -11.01 -15.40 0.48
CA ASP A 125 -12.14 -15.42 1.41
C ASP A 125 -12.16 -14.23 2.37
N ARG A 126 -11.00 -13.61 2.63
CA ARG A 126 -10.86 -12.48 3.55
C ARG A 126 -10.19 -11.31 2.85
N ILE A 127 -10.99 -10.34 2.41
CA ILE A 127 -10.50 -9.15 1.71
C ILE A 127 -10.73 -7.89 2.53
N VAL A 128 -9.90 -6.91 2.30
CA VAL A 128 -9.99 -5.58 2.93
C VAL A 128 -10.33 -4.56 1.85
N ILE A 129 -11.23 -3.63 2.16
CA ILE A 129 -11.52 -2.49 1.31
C ILE A 129 -11.24 -1.21 2.08
N LEU A 130 -10.41 -0.34 1.53
CA LEU A 130 -10.11 0.97 2.07
C LEU A 130 -10.92 2.02 1.31
N GLU A 131 -11.79 2.73 2.04
CA GLU A 131 -12.59 3.82 1.47
C GLU A 131 -11.97 5.16 1.88
N ASN A 132 -11.45 5.89 0.88
CA ASN A 132 -10.90 7.25 1.03
C ASN A 132 -9.83 7.41 2.11
N VAL A 133 -9.05 6.38 2.40
CA VAL A 133 -7.93 6.46 3.35
C VAL A 133 -6.78 7.24 2.71
N MET A 134 -6.76 8.56 2.91
CA MET A 134 -5.83 9.47 2.24
C MET A 134 -4.45 9.55 2.90
N ASN A 135 -4.29 9.15 4.16
CA ASN A 135 -3.01 9.22 4.84
C ASN A 135 -2.12 8.01 4.46
N PRO A 136 -0.98 8.21 3.77
CA PRO A 136 -0.12 7.10 3.35
C PRO A 136 0.50 6.34 4.54
N THR A 137 0.58 6.95 5.72
CA THR A 137 1.01 6.26 6.95
C THR A 137 0.00 5.21 7.36
N ASN A 138 -1.30 5.55 7.33
CA ASN A 138 -2.37 4.62 7.67
C ASN A 138 -2.48 3.50 6.62
N VAL A 139 -2.42 3.84 5.33
CA VAL A 139 -2.37 2.82 4.26
C VAL A 139 -1.24 1.83 4.50
N GLY A 140 -0.01 2.32 4.72
CA GLY A 140 1.13 1.45 4.99
C GLY A 140 0.98 0.58 6.23
N ALA A 141 0.43 1.12 7.32
CA ALA A 141 0.20 0.37 8.56
C ALA A 141 -0.90 -0.69 8.40
N ILE A 142 -1.97 -0.38 7.65
CA ILE A 142 -3.04 -1.33 7.32
C ILE A 142 -2.49 -2.49 6.48
N PHE A 143 -1.68 -2.20 5.44
CA PHE A 143 -1.03 -3.24 4.65
C PHE A 143 -0.15 -4.17 5.48
N ARG A 144 0.58 -3.59 6.45
CA ARG A 144 1.41 -4.38 7.37
C ARG A 144 0.56 -5.31 8.24
N SER A 145 -0.54 -4.82 8.78
CA SER A 145 -1.47 -5.61 9.58
C SER A 145 -2.18 -6.67 8.73
N ALA A 146 -2.63 -6.33 7.52
CA ALA A 146 -3.29 -7.25 6.60
C ALA A 146 -2.39 -8.43 6.23
N ALA A 147 -1.14 -8.15 5.85
CA ALA A 147 -0.17 -9.19 5.54
C ALA A 147 0.17 -10.07 6.75
N ALA A 148 0.29 -9.47 7.96
CA ALA A 148 0.63 -10.19 9.18
C ALA A 148 -0.51 -11.07 9.71
N LEU A 149 -1.77 -10.70 9.43
CA LEU A 149 -2.97 -11.30 10.01
C LEU A 149 -3.81 -12.07 8.97
N ASN A 150 -3.15 -12.56 7.91
CA ASN A 150 -3.73 -13.45 6.90
C ASN A 150 -4.96 -12.90 6.17
N MET A 151 -4.97 -11.62 5.84
CA MET A 151 -5.89 -11.11 4.83
C MET A 151 -5.39 -11.50 3.43
N ASP A 152 -6.31 -11.85 2.54
CA ASP A 152 -5.95 -12.40 1.22
C ASP A 152 -5.67 -11.31 0.18
N ALA A 153 -6.29 -10.15 0.29
CA ALA A 153 -6.09 -9.00 -0.59
C ALA A 153 -6.53 -7.68 0.05
N VAL A 154 -6.03 -6.57 -0.48
CA VAL A 154 -6.45 -5.21 -0.11
C VAL A 154 -6.92 -4.46 -1.36
N PHE A 155 -8.15 -3.97 -1.34
CA PHE A 155 -8.72 -3.13 -2.38
C PHE A 155 -8.82 -1.68 -1.89
N LEU A 156 -8.65 -0.74 -2.78
CA LEU A 156 -8.67 0.69 -2.45
C LEU A 156 -9.65 1.42 -3.36
N THR A 157 -10.43 2.34 -2.80
CA THR A 157 -11.17 3.28 -3.64
C THR A 157 -10.21 4.34 -4.22
N PRO A 158 -10.57 5.00 -5.33
CA PRO A 158 -9.70 6.00 -5.98
C PRO A 158 -9.29 7.18 -5.11
N GLY A 159 -10.01 7.45 -4.00
CA GLY A 159 -9.67 8.49 -3.02
C GLY A 159 -8.57 8.09 -2.03
N CYS A 160 -8.10 6.85 -2.02
CA CYS A 160 -7.02 6.42 -1.15
C CYS A 160 -5.65 6.90 -1.62
N SER A 161 -4.71 7.03 -0.66
CA SER A 161 -3.29 7.14 -1.01
C SER A 161 -2.79 5.87 -1.67
N ASP A 162 -1.94 6.05 -2.66
CA ASP A 162 -1.32 4.93 -3.38
C ASP A 162 -0.39 4.14 -2.44
N PRO A 163 -0.52 2.79 -2.38
CA PRO A 163 0.33 1.94 -1.54
C PRO A 163 1.82 1.99 -1.88
N LEU A 164 2.16 2.35 -3.12
CA LEU A 164 3.54 2.49 -3.59
C LEU A 164 4.15 3.86 -3.28
N TYR A 165 3.39 4.80 -2.69
CA TYR A 165 4.00 6.02 -2.18
C TYR A 165 5.12 5.66 -1.20
N ARG A 166 6.24 6.36 -1.31
CA ARG A 166 7.46 6.12 -0.51
C ARG A 166 7.14 5.98 0.98
N ARG A 167 6.24 6.83 1.50
CA ARG A 167 5.84 6.77 2.91
C ARG A 167 5.04 5.51 3.23
N ALA A 168 4.09 5.11 2.38
CA ALA A 168 3.27 3.92 2.60
C ALA A 168 4.11 2.65 2.53
N SER A 169 4.91 2.48 1.48
CA SER A 169 5.81 1.32 1.31
C SER A 169 6.82 1.20 2.46
N ARG A 170 7.34 2.32 2.95
CA ARG A 170 8.26 2.36 4.10
C ARG A 170 7.58 1.98 5.41
N VAL A 171 6.40 2.53 5.72
CA VAL A 171 5.65 2.22 6.95
C VAL A 171 5.21 0.77 6.95
N SER A 172 4.79 0.24 5.81
CA SER A 172 4.46 -1.17 5.66
C SER A 172 5.68 -2.09 5.81
N MET A 173 6.88 -1.56 5.84
CA MET A 173 8.13 -2.34 5.75
C MET A 173 8.19 -3.18 4.46
N GLY A 174 7.50 -2.75 3.39
CA GLY A 174 7.42 -3.44 2.10
C GLY A 174 6.40 -4.58 2.04
N THR A 175 5.49 -4.72 3.03
CA THR A 175 4.40 -5.72 2.92
C THR A 175 3.40 -5.39 1.82
N VAL A 176 3.38 -4.16 1.31
CA VAL A 176 2.64 -3.80 0.08
C VAL A 176 3.05 -4.64 -1.14
N PHE A 177 4.22 -5.25 -1.12
CA PHE A 177 4.71 -6.17 -2.17
C PHE A 177 4.41 -7.64 -1.87
N GLN A 178 3.89 -7.97 -0.68
CA GLN A 178 3.67 -9.34 -0.22
C GLN A 178 2.19 -9.74 -0.21
N ILE A 179 1.28 -8.77 -0.19
CA ILE A 179 -0.17 -8.99 -0.26
C ILE A 179 -0.72 -8.40 -1.57
N PRO A 180 -1.54 -9.14 -2.33
CA PRO A 180 -2.16 -8.62 -3.54
C PRO A 180 -3.03 -7.41 -3.24
N TRP A 181 -3.00 -6.41 -4.13
CA TRP A 181 -3.84 -5.22 -4.01
C TRP A 181 -4.14 -4.58 -5.37
N THR A 182 -5.26 -3.87 -5.43
CA THR A 182 -5.64 -3.07 -6.59
C THR A 182 -6.59 -1.96 -6.20
N PHE A 183 -6.83 -1.03 -7.13
CA PHE A 183 -7.91 -0.05 -6.98
C PHE A 183 -9.22 -0.59 -7.52
N ILE A 184 -10.32 -0.26 -6.82
CA ILE A 184 -11.68 -0.45 -7.34
C ILE A 184 -11.95 0.71 -8.30
N GLN A 185 -11.59 0.53 -9.56
CA GLN A 185 -11.76 1.52 -10.63
C GLN A 185 -12.17 0.82 -11.92
N ASP A 186 -12.88 1.53 -12.79
CA ASP A 186 -13.19 1.04 -14.13
C ASP A 186 -11.94 1.21 -15.01
N ASN A 187 -11.42 0.09 -15.51
CA ASN A 187 -10.28 0.08 -16.44
C ASN A 187 -10.71 0.46 -17.88
N ASN A 188 -11.99 0.64 -18.13
CA ASN A 188 -12.49 1.08 -19.43
C ASN A 188 -12.46 2.62 -19.52
N GLU A 189 -11.46 3.15 -20.23
CA GLU A 189 -11.28 4.59 -20.50
C GLU A 189 -12.50 5.29 -21.15
N MET A 190 -13.48 4.53 -21.67
CA MET A 190 -14.69 5.06 -22.34
C MET A 190 -15.83 5.43 -21.39
N ARG A 191 -15.77 5.13 -20.10
CA ARG A 191 -16.84 5.45 -19.15
C ARG A 191 -16.46 6.65 -18.28
N CYS A 192 -16.90 7.84 -18.71
CA CYS A 192 -16.82 9.09 -17.92
C CYS A 192 -17.62 9.11 -16.62
N GLN A 193 -17.96 7.96 -16.02
CA GLN A 193 -18.79 7.86 -14.82
C GLN A 193 -18.02 7.18 -13.68
N ARG A 194 -16.96 7.83 -13.18
CA ARG A 194 -16.16 7.38 -12.03
C ARG A 194 -16.97 7.20 -10.73
N GLU A 195 -18.17 7.77 -10.65
CA GLU A 195 -19.02 7.77 -9.43
C GLU A 195 -19.88 6.52 -9.25
N ILE A 196 -20.02 5.64 -10.28
CA ILE A 196 -20.99 4.54 -10.24
C ILE A 196 -20.39 3.28 -9.65
N LEU A 197 -19.10 3.06 -9.76
CA LEU A 197 -18.48 1.78 -9.38
C LEU A 197 -18.51 1.55 -7.87
N TRP A 198 -18.07 2.50 -7.08
CA TRP A 198 -18.09 2.40 -5.61
C TRP A 198 -19.10 3.36 -5.00
N PRO A 199 -19.93 2.94 -4.01
CA PRO A 199 -20.00 1.58 -3.45
C PRO A 199 -20.95 0.65 -4.22
N ARG A 200 -21.92 1.19 -5.00
CA ARG A 200 -23.08 0.46 -5.48
C ARG A 200 -22.72 -0.77 -6.32
N GLN A 201 -21.99 -0.58 -7.38
CA GLN A 201 -21.68 -1.69 -8.30
C GLN A 201 -20.73 -2.69 -7.62
N ALA A 202 -19.65 -2.23 -7.01
CA ALA A 202 -18.65 -3.11 -6.41
C ALA A 202 -19.21 -3.96 -5.26
N ILE A 203 -20.04 -3.39 -4.37
CA ILE A 203 -20.68 -4.17 -3.30
C ILE A 203 -21.63 -5.22 -3.88
N THR A 204 -22.39 -4.88 -4.95
CA THR A 204 -23.28 -5.84 -5.61
C THR A 204 -22.48 -6.99 -6.22
N GLU A 205 -21.43 -6.69 -6.95
CA GLU A 205 -20.56 -7.70 -7.57
C GLU A 205 -19.85 -8.58 -6.51
N LEU A 206 -19.40 -8.01 -5.40
CA LEU A 206 -18.85 -8.78 -4.29
C LEU A 206 -19.86 -9.75 -3.68
N ARG A 207 -21.13 -9.33 -3.53
CA ARG A 207 -22.19 -10.23 -3.07
C ARG A 207 -22.47 -11.37 -4.05
N GLU A 208 -22.45 -11.08 -5.36
CA GLU A 208 -22.59 -12.10 -6.42
C GLU A 208 -21.44 -13.12 -6.38
N MET A 209 -20.24 -12.69 -5.96
CA MET A 209 -19.07 -13.55 -5.71
C MET A 209 -19.13 -14.27 -4.37
N GLY A 210 -20.18 -14.08 -3.57
CA GLY A 210 -20.44 -14.76 -2.31
C GLY A 210 -19.87 -14.05 -1.07
N TYR A 211 -19.36 -12.83 -1.20
CA TYR A 211 -18.90 -12.07 -0.02
C TYR A 211 -20.06 -11.47 0.77
N LYS A 212 -19.94 -11.52 2.09
CA LYS A 212 -20.61 -10.60 2.99
C LYS A 212 -19.73 -9.39 3.24
N THR A 213 -20.34 -8.23 3.37
CA THR A 213 -19.66 -6.95 3.55
C THR A 213 -19.83 -6.46 4.98
N ALA A 214 -18.72 -6.13 5.64
CA ALA A 214 -18.66 -5.69 7.04
C ALA A 214 -18.01 -4.30 7.11
N ALA A 215 -18.83 -3.27 7.29
CA ALA A 215 -18.41 -1.88 7.43
C ALA A 215 -17.99 -1.59 8.89
N LEU A 216 -16.71 -1.20 9.13
CA LEU A 216 -16.28 -0.77 10.45
C LEU A 216 -16.78 0.66 10.71
N ALA A 217 -17.83 0.78 11.49
CA ALA A 217 -18.41 2.06 11.87
C ALA A 217 -19.19 1.94 13.19
N LEU A 218 -19.40 3.08 13.85
CA LEU A 218 -20.22 3.17 15.05
C LEU A 218 -21.58 3.77 14.66
N THR A 219 -22.60 2.90 14.55
CA THR A 219 -24.01 3.29 14.35
C THR A 219 -24.87 2.60 15.40
N ASP A 220 -26.12 3.03 15.54
CA ASP A 220 -27.06 2.44 16.53
C ASP A 220 -27.27 0.94 16.31
N ASP A 221 -27.30 0.50 15.05
CA ASP A 221 -27.53 -0.90 14.64
C ASP A 221 -26.24 -1.73 14.51
N SER A 222 -25.08 -1.20 14.95
CA SER A 222 -23.81 -1.91 14.82
C SER A 222 -23.75 -3.16 15.71
N VAL A 223 -23.36 -4.29 15.12
CA VAL A 223 -23.03 -5.50 15.86
C VAL A 223 -21.61 -5.43 16.43
N GLY A 224 -21.36 -6.15 17.52
CA GLY A 224 -19.99 -6.27 18.05
C GLY A 224 -19.08 -7.04 17.09
N ILE A 225 -17.80 -6.71 17.09
CA ILE A 225 -16.79 -7.40 16.25
C ILE A 225 -16.64 -8.89 16.60
N ASP A 226 -17.13 -9.30 17.77
CA ASP A 226 -17.17 -10.66 18.28
C ASP A 226 -18.50 -11.39 17.97
N ASN A 227 -19.36 -10.79 17.13
CA ASN A 227 -20.64 -11.40 16.73
C ASN A 227 -20.41 -12.77 16.08
N PRO A 228 -21.05 -13.85 16.57
CA PRO A 228 -20.80 -15.22 16.09
C PRO A 228 -21.17 -15.44 14.62
N GLU A 229 -22.23 -14.80 14.12
CA GLU A 229 -22.67 -14.93 12.71
C GLU A 229 -21.61 -14.32 11.79
N LEU A 230 -21.16 -13.08 12.09
CA LEU A 230 -20.10 -12.40 11.35
C LEU A 230 -18.81 -13.23 11.30
N MET A 231 -18.43 -13.85 12.41
CA MET A 231 -17.20 -14.65 12.50
C MET A 231 -17.28 -15.97 11.72
N GLN A 232 -18.48 -16.47 11.41
CA GLN A 232 -18.71 -17.72 10.68
C GLN A 232 -18.86 -17.52 9.16
N GLU A 233 -18.92 -16.27 8.69
CA GLU A 233 -19.04 -16.00 7.26
C GLU A 233 -17.87 -16.63 6.50
N GLU A 234 -18.17 -17.37 5.44
CA GLU A 234 -17.15 -18.06 4.63
C GLU A 234 -16.28 -17.05 3.88
N LYS A 235 -16.93 -16.03 3.26
CA LYS A 235 -16.25 -14.94 2.56
C LYS A 235 -16.64 -13.60 3.15
N LEU A 236 -15.65 -12.82 3.57
CA LEU A 236 -15.87 -11.53 4.22
C LEU A 236 -15.03 -10.42 3.60
N ALA A 237 -15.67 -9.32 3.23
CA ALA A 237 -15.06 -8.07 2.81
C ALA A 237 -15.16 -7.06 3.97
N ILE A 238 -14.01 -6.74 4.59
CA ILE A 238 -13.94 -5.78 5.71
C ILE A 238 -13.67 -4.40 5.14
N ILE A 239 -14.58 -3.46 5.38
CA ILE A 239 -14.52 -2.10 4.82
C ILE A 239 -14.11 -1.12 5.93
N LEU A 240 -13.05 -0.36 5.66
CA LEU A 240 -12.46 0.63 6.56
C LEU A 240 -12.53 2.01 5.94
N GLY A 241 -13.09 2.99 6.66
CA GLY A 241 -13.22 4.37 6.23
C GLY A 241 -12.03 5.25 6.62
N THR A 242 -12.09 6.51 6.18
CA THR A 242 -11.11 7.53 6.56
C THR A 242 -11.24 7.95 8.03
N GLU A 243 -10.20 8.60 8.56
CA GLU A 243 -10.25 9.22 9.88
C GLU A 243 -11.13 10.49 9.85
N GLY A 244 -11.98 10.63 10.85
CA GLY A 244 -12.87 11.79 11.02
C GLY A 244 -14.23 11.60 10.39
N GLU A 245 -14.34 11.47 9.07
CA GLU A 245 -15.61 11.33 8.37
C GLU A 245 -16.13 9.88 8.35
N GLY A 246 -15.23 8.89 8.54
CA GLY A 246 -15.59 7.48 8.51
C GLY A 246 -15.91 6.96 7.11
N LEU A 247 -16.92 6.12 7.01
CA LEU A 247 -17.45 5.56 5.76
C LEU A 247 -18.61 6.44 5.25
N MET A 248 -18.79 6.47 3.93
CA MET A 248 -19.94 7.16 3.32
C MET A 248 -21.26 6.50 3.74
N ASP A 249 -22.32 7.30 3.95
CA ASP A 249 -23.66 6.79 4.31
C ASP A 249 -24.14 5.72 3.32
N ARG A 250 -23.93 5.95 2.03
CA ARG A 250 -24.28 4.97 0.98
C ARG A 250 -23.55 3.64 1.12
N THR A 251 -22.33 3.65 1.62
CA THR A 251 -21.56 2.43 1.88
C THR A 251 -22.16 1.68 3.06
N LEU A 252 -22.49 2.40 4.14
CA LEU A 252 -23.13 1.84 5.33
C LEU A 252 -24.50 1.21 4.99
N GLU A 253 -25.35 1.92 4.24
CA GLU A 253 -26.67 1.44 3.81
C GLU A 253 -26.63 0.16 2.96
N MET A 254 -25.54 -0.05 2.24
CA MET A 254 -25.37 -1.20 1.34
C MET A 254 -24.69 -2.40 1.99
N CYS A 255 -23.99 -2.23 3.11
CA CYS A 255 -23.28 -3.32 3.76
C CYS A 255 -24.22 -4.32 4.43
N ASP A 256 -23.79 -5.60 4.50
CA ASP A 256 -24.52 -6.65 5.19
C ASP A 256 -24.42 -6.50 6.71
N TYR A 257 -23.30 -5.98 7.20
CA TYR A 257 -23.03 -5.71 8.62
C TYR A 257 -22.42 -4.32 8.79
N THR A 258 -22.88 -3.61 9.80
CA THR A 258 -22.15 -2.51 10.41
C THR A 258 -21.53 -3.02 11.72
N VAL A 259 -20.21 -2.90 11.86
CA VAL A 259 -19.44 -3.58 12.92
C VAL A 259 -18.73 -2.55 13.77
N LYS A 260 -18.90 -2.65 15.09
CA LYS A 260 -18.21 -1.82 16.07
C LYS A 260 -17.19 -2.62 16.89
N ILE A 261 -16.07 -1.97 17.18
CA ILE A 261 -15.14 -2.41 18.21
C ILE A 261 -15.60 -1.78 19.52
N PRO A 262 -15.97 -2.55 20.54
CA PRO A 262 -16.40 -1.99 21.83
C PRO A 262 -15.30 -1.10 22.44
N MET A 263 -15.67 0.11 22.83
CA MET A 263 -14.75 1.09 23.41
C MET A 263 -15.10 1.36 24.89
N SER A 264 -14.16 1.92 25.64
CA SER A 264 -14.32 2.35 27.03
C SER A 264 -13.97 3.83 27.16
N HIS A 265 -14.38 4.43 28.29
CA HIS A 265 -13.99 5.81 28.63
C HIS A 265 -14.44 6.88 27.63
N ASP A 266 -15.62 6.73 27.05
CA ASP A 266 -16.20 7.67 26.09
C ASP A 266 -15.29 7.94 24.87
N VAL A 267 -14.50 6.94 24.49
CA VAL A 267 -13.69 6.99 23.25
C VAL A 267 -14.56 6.51 22.09
N ASP A 268 -14.80 7.37 21.10
CA ASP A 268 -15.68 7.08 19.97
C ASP A 268 -15.02 6.19 18.91
N SER A 269 -13.71 6.31 18.70
CA SER A 269 -13.03 5.60 17.62
C SER A 269 -11.55 5.37 17.91
N LEU A 270 -10.97 4.39 17.22
CA LEU A 270 -9.52 4.19 17.09
C LEU A 270 -9.01 4.79 15.78
N ASN A 271 -7.73 5.15 15.74
CA ASN A 271 -7.05 5.36 14.47
C ASN A 271 -7.31 4.17 13.53
N VAL A 272 -7.60 4.42 12.25
CA VAL A 272 -8.02 3.40 11.29
C VAL A 272 -7.01 2.25 11.15
N ALA A 273 -5.71 2.50 11.29
CA ALA A 273 -4.70 1.45 11.27
C ALA A 273 -4.73 0.59 12.54
N ALA A 274 -5.06 1.16 13.70
CA ALA A 274 -5.27 0.38 14.93
C ALA A 274 -6.56 -0.45 14.85
N ALA A 275 -7.65 0.16 14.40
CA ALA A 275 -8.93 -0.52 14.16
C ALA A 275 -8.77 -1.69 13.19
N SER A 276 -8.01 -1.51 12.11
CA SER A 276 -7.72 -2.57 11.14
C SER A 276 -7.02 -3.77 11.76
N ALA A 277 -6.02 -3.54 12.62
CA ALA A 277 -5.30 -4.62 13.29
C ALA A 277 -6.22 -5.45 14.20
N VAL A 278 -7.12 -4.80 14.93
CA VAL A 278 -8.11 -5.49 15.77
C VAL A 278 -9.09 -6.29 14.90
N ALA A 279 -9.59 -5.66 13.82
CA ALA A 279 -10.53 -6.31 12.91
C ALA A 279 -9.91 -7.53 12.22
N PHE A 280 -8.69 -7.42 11.72
CA PHE A 280 -8.02 -8.54 11.04
C PHE A 280 -7.64 -9.67 11.99
N TRP A 281 -7.28 -9.34 13.24
CA TRP A 281 -7.05 -10.35 14.27
C TRP A 281 -8.33 -11.15 14.58
N GLN A 282 -9.48 -10.46 14.70
CA GLN A 282 -10.75 -11.10 15.08
C GLN A 282 -11.41 -11.82 13.91
N LEU A 283 -11.42 -11.20 12.72
CA LEU A 283 -12.19 -11.62 11.55
C LEU A 283 -11.35 -12.26 10.44
N GLY A 284 -10.03 -12.18 10.53
CA GLY A 284 -9.10 -12.79 9.57
C GLY A 284 -9.09 -14.31 9.64
N LYS A 285 -8.46 -14.97 8.68
CA LYS A 285 -8.28 -16.43 8.70
C LYS A 285 -7.47 -16.85 9.91
N LYS A 286 -7.99 -17.75 10.73
CA LYS A 286 -7.20 -18.35 11.81
C LYS A 286 -6.04 -19.13 11.21
N GLN A 287 -4.83 -18.90 11.69
CA GLN A 287 -3.71 -19.76 11.38
C GLN A 287 -4.01 -21.17 11.91
N LYS A 288 -3.90 -22.15 11.02
CA LYS A 288 -4.02 -23.57 11.41
C LYS A 288 -2.78 -23.99 12.18
#